data_f9b5b34bd063d2a79dda7b1e7cda55ef
#
_entry.id   f9b5b34bd063d2a79dda7b1e7cda55ef
#
_cell.length_a   1.000
_cell.length_b   1.000
_cell.length_c   1.000
_cell.angle_alpha   90.00
_cell.angle_beta   90.00
_cell.angle_gamma   90.00
#
_symmetry.space_group_name_H-M   'P 1'
#
loop_
_entity.id
_entity.type
_entity.pdbx_description
1 polymer ?
#
loop_
_entity_poly.entity_id
_entity_poly.type
_entity_poly.pdbx_seq_one_letter_code
_entity_poly.pdbx_strand_id
1 'polypeptide(L)'
;MKVRDVSYSANPNDDPDASRYDVIDTITLEIEAQAGDAGSGLSKGGMKTKLMAAKTATAAGCAMAISEGSPLGPLLTLENGANATWFTAHSDPQTARKQWITAIKPRGSVTLDAGAVAAMSKGKSLLPAGVTAVSGPFGRGDSVALLAPDGRPIGHGLTRYTSAEAELIKGRQASEIEAILGAPGRAALIHRDDLALS
;
A
#
# COMPACT_ATOMS: atom_id res chain seq x y z
N MET A 1 13.43 -10.58 -34.14
CA MET A 1 13.44 -9.32 -33.37
C MET A 1 13.46 -9.71 -31.89
N LYS A 2 14.60 -9.54 -31.19
CA LYS A 2 14.68 -9.86 -29.76
C LYS A 2 14.00 -8.71 -29.01
N VAL A 3 12.84 -8.98 -28.42
CA VAL A 3 12.23 -8.06 -27.43
C VAL A 3 13.15 -8.03 -26.23
N ARG A 4 13.80 -6.90 -25.96
CA ARG A 4 14.64 -6.72 -24.79
C ARG A 4 13.75 -6.12 -23.68
N ASP A 5 13.44 -6.93 -22.68
CA ASP A 5 12.51 -6.60 -21.60
C ASP A 5 13.14 -5.82 -20.44
N VAL A 6 14.22 -5.10 -20.66
CA VAL A 6 14.91 -4.22 -19.68
C VAL A 6 14.97 -2.79 -20.20
N SER A 7 15.11 -1.81 -19.30
CA SER A 7 15.20 -0.40 -19.68
C SER A 7 16.57 -0.02 -20.16
N TYR A 8 16.66 0.76 -21.23
CA TYR A 8 17.88 1.29 -21.86
C TYR A 8 17.81 2.81 -22.00
N SER A 9 18.97 3.44 -22.12
CA SER A 9 19.13 4.90 -22.38
C SER A 9 18.55 5.33 -23.72
N ALA A 10 18.44 4.39 -24.68
CA ALA A 10 17.79 4.57 -25.97
C ALA A 10 17.28 3.20 -26.48
N ASN A 11 16.55 3.17 -27.60
CA ASN A 11 16.17 1.89 -28.20
C ASN A 11 17.41 1.16 -28.74
N PRO A 12 17.81 0.01 -28.15
CA PRO A 12 19.05 -0.68 -28.56
C PRO A 12 18.96 -1.33 -29.98
N ASN A 13 17.81 -1.25 -30.66
CA ASN A 13 17.70 -1.65 -32.05
C ASN A 13 18.06 -0.50 -32.98
N ASP A 14 17.92 0.74 -32.54
CA ASP A 14 18.13 1.96 -33.33
C ASP A 14 19.45 2.64 -32.96
N ASP A 15 19.94 2.41 -31.72
CA ASP A 15 21.17 3.00 -31.17
C ASP A 15 22.08 1.89 -30.62
N PRO A 16 23.23 1.62 -31.27
CA PRO A 16 24.19 0.60 -30.82
C PRO A 16 24.89 0.97 -29.49
N ASP A 17 24.93 2.26 -29.15
CA ASP A 17 25.54 2.77 -27.90
C ASP A 17 24.57 2.81 -26.73
N ALA A 18 23.33 2.37 -26.93
CA ALA A 18 22.33 2.29 -25.86
C ALA A 18 22.81 1.43 -24.70
N SER A 19 22.95 2.04 -23.53
CA SER A 19 23.34 1.37 -22.29
C SER A 19 22.11 0.95 -21.48
N ARG A 20 22.22 -0.22 -20.83
CA ARG A 20 21.16 -0.71 -19.94
C ARG A 20 21.22 0.02 -18.61
N TYR A 21 20.05 0.33 -18.07
CA TYR A 21 19.90 0.74 -16.69
C TYR A 21 19.79 -0.50 -15.79
N ASP A 22 20.76 -0.71 -14.90
CA ASP A 22 20.70 -1.79 -13.91
C ASP A 22 19.81 -1.40 -12.73
N VAL A 23 19.94 -0.16 -12.27
CA VAL A 23 19.13 0.41 -11.18
C VAL A 23 18.66 1.81 -11.56
N ILE A 24 17.40 2.10 -11.28
CA ILE A 24 16.77 3.42 -11.42
C ILE A 24 16.16 3.80 -10.07
N ASP A 25 16.78 4.78 -9.42
CA ASP A 25 16.28 5.31 -8.15
C ASP A 25 15.10 6.28 -8.35
N THR A 26 15.13 7.06 -9.42
CA THR A 26 14.07 8.02 -9.75
C THR A 26 13.75 7.95 -11.24
N ILE A 27 12.48 7.75 -11.58
CA ILE A 27 12.01 7.80 -12.96
C ILE A 27 11.84 9.27 -13.36
N THR A 28 12.82 9.80 -14.08
CA THR A 28 12.82 11.18 -14.58
C THR A 28 11.98 11.32 -15.86
N LEU A 29 11.65 12.56 -16.23
CA LEU A 29 10.99 12.87 -17.52
C LEU A 29 11.82 12.41 -18.71
N GLU A 30 13.14 12.41 -18.59
CA GLU A 30 14.06 11.92 -19.62
C GLU A 30 13.92 10.41 -19.84
N ILE A 31 13.92 9.62 -18.74
CA ILE A 31 13.69 8.17 -18.79
C ILE A 31 12.32 7.85 -19.38
N GLU A 32 11.29 8.64 -19.07
CA GLU A 32 9.95 8.47 -19.66
C GLU A 32 9.93 8.77 -21.15
N ALA A 33 10.64 9.82 -21.59
CA ALA A 33 10.74 10.16 -23.00
C ALA A 33 11.49 9.09 -23.82
N GLN A 34 12.51 8.46 -23.21
CA GLN A 34 13.27 7.35 -23.82
C GLN A 34 12.43 6.06 -23.97
N ALA A 35 11.37 5.92 -23.20
CA ALA A 35 10.54 4.71 -23.18
C ALA A 35 9.68 4.49 -24.40
N GLY A 36 9.76 5.30 -25.43
CA GLY A 36 9.08 5.17 -26.72
C GLY A 36 7.62 4.69 -26.67
N ASP A 37 6.81 5.06 -27.62
CA ASP A 37 5.46 4.49 -27.77
C ASP A 37 5.58 3.03 -28.26
N ALA A 38 4.58 2.20 -27.90
CA ALA A 38 4.50 0.79 -28.29
C ALA A 38 4.66 0.59 -29.80
N GLY A 39 5.86 0.30 -30.23
CA GLY A 39 6.19 0.06 -31.65
C GLY A 39 5.78 -1.34 -32.09
N SER A 40 4.59 -1.54 -32.50
CA SER A 40 3.96 -2.63 -33.23
C SER A 40 2.64 -3.07 -32.59
N GLY A 41 1.57 -3.06 -33.38
CA GLY A 41 0.19 -3.26 -32.98
C GLY A 41 -0.20 -4.64 -32.39
N LEU A 42 0.74 -5.44 -31.92
CA LEU A 42 0.52 -6.76 -31.30
C LEU A 42 0.70 -6.80 -29.78
N SER A 43 1.37 -5.83 -29.16
CA SER A 43 1.48 -5.75 -27.70
C SER A 43 0.77 -4.51 -27.17
N LYS A 44 -0.28 -4.69 -26.35
CA LYS A 44 -1.02 -3.61 -25.68
C LYS A 44 -0.23 -2.91 -24.56
N GLY A 45 1.04 -3.27 -24.30
CA GLY A 45 1.87 -2.71 -23.24
C GLY A 45 3.30 -2.50 -23.68
N GLY A 46 3.71 -1.25 -23.95
CA GLY A 46 5.08 -0.86 -24.21
C GLY A 46 5.88 -0.56 -22.92
N MET A 47 7.13 -0.11 -23.09
CA MET A 47 7.99 0.28 -21.96
C MET A 47 7.34 1.38 -21.10
N LYS A 48 6.59 2.30 -21.71
CA LYS A 48 5.84 3.36 -21.02
C LYS A 48 4.87 2.83 -19.95
N THR A 49 4.13 1.74 -20.27
CA THR A 49 3.20 1.12 -19.29
C THR A 49 3.96 0.42 -18.16
N LYS A 50 5.12 -0.18 -18.45
CA LYS A 50 6.00 -0.77 -17.44
C LYS A 50 6.56 0.31 -16.50
N LEU A 51 6.97 1.48 -17.02
CA LEU A 51 7.42 2.62 -16.22
C LEU A 51 6.29 3.22 -15.37
N MET A 52 5.05 3.29 -15.89
CA MET A 52 3.90 3.72 -15.08
C MET A 52 3.64 2.75 -13.92
N ALA A 53 3.73 1.44 -14.17
CA ALA A 53 3.65 0.44 -13.11
C ALA A 53 4.78 0.58 -12.09
N ALA A 54 6.02 0.83 -12.53
CA ALA A 54 7.16 1.06 -11.67
C ALA A 54 6.96 2.32 -10.79
N LYS A 55 6.47 3.43 -11.35
CA LYS A 55 6.11 4.63 -10.57
C LYS A 55 5.10 4.32 -9.47
N THR A 56 4.06 3.58 -9.82
CA THR A 56 3.03 3.19 -8.85
C THR A 56 3.59 2.30 -7.75
N ALA A 57 4.38 1.28 -8.10
CA ALA A 57 4.99 0.36 -7.15
C ALA A 57 5.96 1.08 -6.20
N THR A 58 6.88 1.90 -6.75
CA THR A 58 7.90 2.59 -5.95
C THR A 58 7.29 3.66 -5.04
N ALA A 59 6.25 4.36 -5.50
CA ALA A 59 5.47 5.28 -4.67
C ALA A 59 4.73 4.56 -3.53
N ALA A 60 4.31 3.31 -3.76
CA ALA A 60 3.70 2.45 -2.74
C ALA A 60 4.73 1.76 -1.81
N GLY A 61 6.01 2.12 -1.91
CA GLY A 61 7.06 1.54 -1.07
C GLY A 61 7.53 0.14 -1.49
N CYS A 62 7.21 -0.28 -2.72
CA CYS A 62 7.63 -1.56 -3.27
C CYS A 62 8.69 -1.36 -4.35
N ALA A 63 9.83 -2.03 -4.25
CA ALA A 63 10.75 -2.14 -5.38
C ALA A 63 10.11 -2.95 -6.51
N MET A 64 10.46 -2.62 -7.76
CA MET A 64 9.99 -3.34 -8.94
C MET A 64 11.16 -3.71 -9.84
N ALA A 65 11.12 -4.88 -10.46
CA ALA A 65 12.07 -5.28 -11.47
C ALA A 65 11.39 -5.49 -12.83
N ILE A 66 12.06 -5.07 -13.89
CA ILE A 66 11.70 -5.42 -15.26
C ILE A 66 12.80 -6.35 -15.79
N SER A 67 12.42 -7.56 -16.19
CA SER A 67 13.32 -8.57 -16.75
C SER A 67 12.67 -9.29 -17.91
N GLU A 68 13.44 -10.08 -18.65
CA GLU A 68 12.91 -10.92 -19.72
C GLU A 68 11.99 -12.01 -19.14
N GLY A 69 10.77 -12.11 -19.66
CA GLY A 69 9.75 -13.06 -19.21
C GLY A 69 9.68 -14.36 -20.05
N SER A 70 10.44 -14.47 -21.14
CA SER A 70 10.40 -15.62 -22.06
C SER A 70 11.04 -16.91 -21.52
N PRO A 71 12.04 -16.90 -20.62
CA PRO A 71 12.59 -18.13 -20.05
C PRO A 71 11.57 -18.89 -19.19
N LEU A 72 11.65 -20.22 -19.20
CA LEU A 72 10.93 -21.04 -18.22
C LEU A 72 11.43 -20.75 -16.81
N GLY A 73 10.53 -20.40 -15.89
CA GLY A 73 10.89 -20.01 -14.51
C GLY A 73 11.57 -18.64 -14.43
N PRO A 74 10.93 -17.55 -14.89
CA PRO A 74 11.54 -16.22 -14.98
C PRO A 74 12.01 -15.67 -13.62
N LEU A 75 11.35 -16.02 -12.52
CA LEU A 75 11.78 -15.62 -11.18
C LEU A 75 13.09 -16.31 -10.77
N LEU A 76 13.23 -17.61 -11.00
CA LEU A 76 14.47 -18.33 -10.74
C LEU A 76 15.61 -17.81 -11.61
N THR A 77 15.31 -17.47 -12.86
CA THR A 77 16.29 -16.88 -13.79
C THR A 77 16.77 -15.52 -13.27
N LEU A 78 15.87 -14.70 -12.74
CA LEU A 78 16.19 -13.42 -12.11
C LEU A 78 17.04 -13.60 -10.84
N GLU A 79 16.70 -14.56 -9.96
CA GLU A 79 17.48 -14.91 -8.77
C GLU A 79 18.89 -15.37 -9.11
N ASN A 80 19.05 -16.04 -10.24
CA ASN A 80 20.35 -16.49 -10.77
C ASN A 80 21.14 -15.39 -11.51
N GLY A 81 20.74 -14.12 -11.39
CA GLY A 81 21.48 -12.98 -11.92
C GLY A 81 21.19 -12.64 -13.38
N ALA A 82 20.02 -13.01 -13.92
CA ALA A 82 19.62 -12.56 -15.24
C ALA A 82 19.50 -11.02 -15.31
N ASN A 83 19.67 -10.50 -16.52
CA ASN A 83 19.54 -9.07 -16.79
C ASN A 83 18.17 -8.52 -16.35
N ALA A 84 18.19 -7.49 -15.51
CA ALA A 84 17.01 -6.77 -15.07
C ALA A 84 17.31 -5.28 -14.91
N THR A 85 16.26 -4.47 -14.96
CA THR A 85 16.29 -3.10 -14.47
C THR A 85 15.50 -3.05 -13.17
N TRP A 86 16.15 -2.66 -12.08
CA TRP A 86 15.53 -2.50 -10.76
C TRP A 86 15.14 -1.05 -10.54
N PHE A 87 13.92 -0.85 -10.06
CA PHE A 87 13.39 0.43 -9.58
C PHE A 87 13.32 0.38 -8.07
N THR A 88 14.02 1.28 -7.40
CA THR A 88 14.08 1.29 -5.93
C THR A 88 12.85 1.96 -5.33
N ALA A 89 12.42 1.49 -4.17
CA ALA A 89 11.31 2.11 -3.45
C ALA A 89 11.73 3.45 -2.83
N HIS A 90 10.87 4.46 -2.90
CA HIS A 90 11.13 5.79 -2.33
C HIS A 90 10.83 5.86 -0.82
N SER A 91 10.06 4.91 -0.30
CA SER A 91 9.68 4.82 1.11
C SER A 91 9.62 3.35 1.53
N ASP A 92 9.69 3.09 2.83
CA ASP A 92 9.39 1.75 3.32
C ASP A 92 7.89 1.42 3.17
N PRO A 93 7.52 0.13 3.01
CA PRO A 93 6.13 -0.26 2.77
C PRO A 93 5.16 0.16 3.88
N GLN A 94 5.63 0.29 5.13
CA GLN A 94 4.78 0.70 6.26
C GLN A 94 4.44 2.19 6.18
N THR A 95 5.43 3.03 5.86
CA THR A 95 5.23 4.47 5.65
C THR A 95 4.28 4.72 4.48
N ALA A 96 4.50 4.05 3.33
CA ALA A 96 3.62 4.16 2.18
C ALA A 96 2.18 3.72 2.49
N ARG A 97 2.00 2.62 3.27
CA ARG A 97 0.69 2.16 3.72
C ARG A 97 -0.01 3.20 4.59
N LYS A 98 0.69 3.82 5.54
CA LYS A 98 0.12 4.87 6.40
C LYS A 98 -0.29 6.11 5.60
N GLN A 99 0.53 6.55 4.64
CA GLN A 99 0.20 7.64 3.72
C GLN A 99 -1.07 7.32 2.91
N TRP A 100 -1.17 6.09 2.38
CA TRP A 100 -2.35 5.63 1.67
C TRP A 100 -3.60 5.63 2.56
N ILE A 101 -3.51 5.11 3.81
CA ILE A 101 -4.63 5.13 4.77
C ILE A 101 -5.09 6.56 5.05
N THR A 102 -4.16 7.52 5.21
CA THR A 102 -4.48 8.93 5.43
C THR A 102 -5.19 9.57 4.24
N ALA A 103 -4.84 9.16 3.02
CA ALA A 103 -5.42 9.70 1.78
C ALA A 103 -6.84 9.18 1.49
N ILE A 104 -7.24 8.05 2.07
CA ILE A 104 -8.59 7.49 1.87
C ILE A 104 -9.61 8.33 2.63
N LYS A 105 -10.69 8.74 1.93
CA LYS A 105 -11.82 9.41 2.57
C LYS A 105 -12.51 8.46 3.56
N PRO A 106 -12.61 8.81 4.86
CA PRO A 106 -13.27 7.97 5.86
C PRO A 106 -14.76 7.80 5.55
N ARG A 107 -15.28 6.60 5.77
CA ARG A 107 -16.72 6.29 5.65
C ARG A 107 -17.50 6.51 6.93
N GLY A 108 -16.80 6.63 8.05
CA GLY A 108 -17.37 6.88 9.36
C GLY A 108 -16.31 7.34 10.33
N SER A 109 -16.63 7.36 11.61
CA SER A 109 -15.70 7.74 12.66
C SER A 109 -15.87 6.89 13.91
N VAL A 110 -14.79 6.80 14.70
CA VAL A 110 -14.81 6.25 16.06
C VAL A 110 -14.21 7.27 17.02
N THR A 111 -14.91 7.56 18.11
CA THR A 111 -14.42 8.42 19.19
C THR A 111 -13.78 7.55 20.26
N LEU A 112 -12.65 7.99 20.76
CA LEU A 112 -11.77 7.24 21.64
C LEU A 112 -11.74 7.87 23.04
N ASP A 113 -11.45 7.05 24.04
CA ASP A 113 -11.09 7.57 25.35
C ASP A 113 -9.59 8.05 25.39
N ALA A 114 -9.23 8.76 26.46
CA ALA A 114 -7.88 9.28 26.62
C ALA A 114 -6.80 8.16 26.74
N GLY A 115 -7.18 7.01 27.32
CA GLY A 115 -6.30 5.86 27.45
C GLY A 115 -5.95 5.23 26.11
N ALA A 116 -6.96 5.08 25.22
CA ALA A 116 -6.76 4.57 23.86
C ALA A 116 -5.90 5.53 23.02
N VAL A 117 -6.12 6.84 23.11
CA VAL A 117 -5.28 7.85 22.46
C VAL A 117 -3.82 7.72 22.90
N ALA A 118 -3.57 7.63 24.22
CA ALA A 118 -2.23 7.45 24.76
C ALA A 118 -1.59 6.10 24.40
N ALA A 119 -2.38 5.04 24.26
CA ALA A 119 -1.88 3.73 23.83
C ALA A 119 -1.47 3.74 22.37
N MET A 120 -2.30 4.34 21.50
CA MET A 120 -2.01 4.43 20.05
C MET A 120 -0.77 5.30 19.76
N SER A 121 -0.57 6.40 20.47
CA SER A 121 0.65 7.22 20.35
C SER A 121 1.93 6.46 20.70
N LYS A 122 1.81 5.37 21.48
CA LYS A 122 2.89 4.42 21.80
C LYS A 122 2.94 3.22 20.83
N GLY A 123 2.27 3.30 19.68
CA GLY A 123 2.29 2.26 18.65
C GLY A 123 1.44 1.02 18.97
N LYS A 124 0.45 1.13 19.86
CA LYS A 124 -0.48 0.02 20.15
C LYS A 124 -1.68 0.02 19.20
N SER A 125 -2.30 -1.14 19.03
CA SER A 125 -3.57 -1.29 18.31
C SER A 125 -4.72 -0.64 19.08
N LEU A 126 -5.75 -0.18 18.37
CA LEU A 126 -6.99 0.26 18.98
C LEU A 126 -7.85 -0.96 19.36
N LEU A 127 -8.14 -1.09 20.64
CA LEU A 127 -9.04 -2.12 21.18
C LEU A 127 -10.46 -1.56 21.29
N PRO A 128 -11.50 -2.42 21.20
CA PRO A 128 -12.89 -1.99 21.42
C PRO A 128 -13.10 -1.31 22.77
N ALA A 129 -12.39 -1.73 23.82
CA ALA A 129 -12.48 -1.15 25.17
C ALA A 129 -12.19 0.35 25.20
N GLY A 130 -11.36 0.86 24.29
CA GLY A 130 -11.02 2.28 24.19
C GLY A 130 -11.94 3.11 23.31
N VAL A 131 -13.00 2.51 22.75
CA VAL A 131 -13.97 3.20 21.88
C VAL A 131 -15.18 3.63 22.69
N THR A 132 -15.54 4.92 22.62
CA THR A 132 -16.67 5.51 23.33
C THR A 132 -17.88 5.77 22.43
N ALA A 133 -17.65 6.06 21.14
CA ALA A 133 -18.73 6.27 20.18
C ALA A 133 -18.33 5.79 18.78
N VAL A 134 -19.34 5.39 17.99
CA VAL A 134 -19.21 4.97 16.59
C VAL A 134 -20.19 5.80 15.76
N SER A 135 -19.79 6.27 14.59
CA SER A 135 -20.66 7.08 13.71
C SER A 135 -20.41 6.77 12.24
N GLY A 136 -21.48 6.80 11.46
CA GLY A 136 -21.48 6.55 10.02
C GLY A 136 -21.50 5.05 9.65
N PRO A 137 -21.91 4.74 8.42
CA PRO A 137 -21.92 3.37 7.91
C PRO A 137 -20.54 2.99 7.35
N PHE A 138 -19.94 1.95 7.89
CA PHE A 138 -18.70 1.39 7.37
C PHE A 138 -18.67 -0.14 7.47
N GLY A 139 -17.98 -0.76 6.54
CA GLY A 139 -17.71 -2.19 6.49
C GLY A 139 -16.33 -2.55 7.02
N ARG A 140 -16.05 -3.85 7.08
CA ARG A 140 -14.70 -4.36 7.40
C ARG A 140 -13.73 -3.94 6.30
N GLY A 141 -12.56 -3.39 6.69
CA GLY A 141 -11.55 -2.88 5.77
C GLY A 141 -11.77 -1.43 5.33
N ASP A 142 -12.89 -0.81 5.67
CA ASP A 142 -13.12 0.60 5.38
C ASP A 142 -12.26 1.50 6.28
N SER A 143 -11.89 2.67 5.75
CA SER A 143 -11.24 3.72 6.52
C SER A 143 -12.26 4.45 7.40
N VAL A 144 -11.90 4.65 8.66
CA VAL A 144 -12.65 5.46 9.63
C VAL A 144 -11.76 6.56 10.20
N ALA A 145 -12.34 7.73 10.47
CA ALA A 145 -11.68 8.79 11.21
C ALA A 145 -11.59 8.44 12.70
N LEU A 146 -10.45 8.72 13.29
CA LEU A 146 -10.19 8.57 14.72
C LEU A 146 -10.33 9.92 15.39
N LEU A 147 -11.23 10.00 16.39
CA LEU A 147 -11.50 11.24 17.11
C LEU A 147 -11.06 11.10 18.57
N ALA A 148 -10.40 12.12 19.08
CA ALA A 148 -10.10 12.26 20.50
C ALA A 148 -11.42 12.50 21.29
N PRO A 149 -11.42 12.42 22.65
CA PRO A 149 -12.59 12.65 23.46
C PRO A 149 -13.27 14.01 23.26
N ASP A 150 -12.51 15.01 22.84
CA ASP A 150 -12.95 16.37 22.53
C ASP A 150 -13.52 16.54 21.10
N GLY A 151 -13.55 15.45 20.31
CA GLY A 151 -13.98 15.43 18.91
C GLY A 151 -12.90 15.83 17.91
N ARG A 152 -11.70 16.18 18.33
CA ARG A 152 -10.59 16.53 17.43
C ARG A 152 -10.11 15.29 16.66
N PRO A 153 -9.94 15.39 15.32
CA PRO A 153 -9.40 14.30 14.52
C PRO A 153 -7.92 14.07 14.87
N ILE A 154 -7.53 12.82 15.07
CA ILE A 154 -6.17 12.39 15.41
C ILE A 154 -5.57 11.41 14.42
N GLY A 155 -6.30 11.06 13.38
CA GLY A 155 -5.82 10.17 12.33
C GLY A 155 -6.93 9.34 11.69
N HIS A 156 -6.51 8.34 10.94
CA HIS A 156 -7.36 7.38 10.24
C HIS A 156 -6.94 5.94 10.55
N GLY A 157 -7.86 4.98 10.34
CA GLY A 157 -7.51 3.58 10.45
C GLY A 157 -8.46 2.68 9.68
N LEU A 158 -7.96 1.49 9.27
CA LEU A 158 -8.78 0.48 8.61
C LEU A 158 -9.41 -0.44 9.66
N THR A 159 -10.74 -0.40 9.74
CA THR A 159 -11.48 -1.19 10.73
C THR A 159 -11.57 -2.67 10.37
N ARG A 160 -11.54 -3.54 11.37
CA ARG A 160 -11.74 -4.99 11.24
C ARG A 160 -13.19 -5.43 11.47
N TYR A 161 -14.05 -4.48 11.82
CA TYR A 161 -15.45 -4.68 12.15
C TYR A 161 -16.32 -3.75 11.33
N THR A 162 -17.56 -4.14 11.10
CA THR A 162 -18.61 -3.24 10.57
C THR A 162 -19.02 -2.22 11.64
N SER A 163 -19.69 -1.15 11.23
CA SER A 163 -20.20 -0.15 12.17
C SER A 163 -21.17 -0.75 13.19
N ALA A 164 -22.01 -1.70 12.77
CA ALA A 164 -22.94 -2.41 13.65
C ALA A 164 -22.20 -3.27 14.69
N GLU A 165 -21.20 -4.03 14.26
CA GLU A 165 -20.37 -4.83 15.18
C GLU A 165 -19.59 -3.93 16.15
N ALA A 166 -18.96 -2.86 15.61
CA ALA A 166 -18.20 -1.90 16.42
C ALA A 166 -19.08 -1.24 17.50
N GLU A 167 -20.32 -0.93 17.17
CA GLU A 167 -21.30 -0.39 18.14
C GLU A 167 -21.62 -1.37 19.28
N LEU A 168 -21.75 -2.67 18.97
CA LEU A 168 -22.02 -3.71 19.96
C LEU A 168 -20.83 -3.96 20.90
N ILE A 169 -19.59 -3.86 20.37
CA ILE A 169 -18.39 -4.20 21.14
C ILE A 169 -17.66 -2.99 21.72
N LYS A 170 -18.08 -1.76 21.44
CA LYS A 170 -17.45 -0.56 22.02
C LYS A 170 -17.46 -0.61 23.55
N GLY A 171 -16.37 -0.22 24.17
CA GLY A 171 -16.17 -0.27 25.62
C GLY A 171 -15.99 -1.68 26.20
N ARG A 172 -16.02 -2.74 25.36
CA ARG A 172 -15.91 -4.14 25.81
C ARG A 172 -14.47 -4.65 25.78
N GLN A 173 -14.16 -5.56 26.71
CA GLN A 173 -12.87 -6.23 26.73
C GLN A 173 -12.79 -7.26 25.59
N ALA A 174 -11.57 -7.56 25.12
CA ALA A 174 -11.35 -8.51 24.02
C ALA A 174 -11.91 -9.92 24.30
N SER A 175 -11.93 -10.34 25.57
CA SER A 175 -12.49 -11.63 26.02
C SER A 175 -14.02 -11.73 25.89
N GLU A 176 -14.71 -10.60 25.80
CA GLU A 176 -16.19 -10.57 25.72
C GLU A 176 -16.69 -10.59 24.26
N ILE A 177 -15.81 -10.28 23.30
CA ILE A 177 -16.20 -10.05 21.89
C ILE A 177 -16.86 -11.28 21.28
N GLU A 178 -16.29 -12.47 21.52
CA GLU A 178 -16.81 -13.72 20.97
C GLU A 178 -18.24 -14.02 21.47
N ALA A 179 -18.48 -13.79 22.76
CA ALA A 179 -19.81 -13.98 23.34
C ALA A 179 -20.85 -12.98 22.79
N ILE A 180 -20.41 -11.74 22.50
CA ILE A 180 -21.29 -10.67 21.98
C ILE A 180 -21.62 -10.89 20.51
N LEU A 181 -20.62 -11.26 19.70
CA LEU A 181 -20.77 -11.40 18.24
C LEU A 181 -21.19 -12.81 17.79
N GLY A 182 -21.16 -13.80 18.68
CA GLY A 182 -21.50 -15.19 18.35
C GLY A 182 -20.47 -15.90 17.44
N ALA A 183 -19.29 -15.31 17.25
CA ALA A 183 -18.21 -15.84 16.43
C ALA A 183 -16.85 -15.36 16.94
N PRO A 184 -15.76 -16.10 16.70
CA PRO A 184 -14.41 -15.68 17.08
C PRO A 184 -14.10 -14.30 16.52
N GLY A 185 -13.92 -13.33 17.42
CA GLY A 185 -13.60 -11.93 17.08
C GLY A 185 -12.08 -11.68 17.09
N ARG A 186 -11.66 -10.63 16.43
CA ARG A 186 -10.28 -10.13 16.51
C ARG A 186 -10.16 -9.23 17.74
N ALA A 187 -9.07 -9.36 18.51
CA ALA A 187 -8.88 -8.56 19.71
C ALA A 187 -8.83 -7.05 19.44
N ALA A 188 -8.32 -6.62 18.29
CA ALA A 188 -8.22 -5.21 17.93
C ALA A 188 -9.36 -4.79 16.98
N LEU A 189 -9.96 -3.61 17.25
CA LEU A 189 -10.87 -2.94 16.32
C LEU A 189 -10.08 -2.46 15.08
N ILE A 190 -8.90 -1.86 15.32
CA ILE A 190 -7.95 -1.46 14.28
C ILE A 190 -6.55 -1.89 14.71
N HIS A 191 -5.85 -2.61 13.84
CA HIS A 191 -4.48 -3.04 14.13
C HIS A 191 -3.50 -1.86 14.00
N ARG A 192 -2.41 -1.87 14.76
CA ARG A 192 -1.38 -0.82 14.73
C ARG A 192 -0.80 -0.56 13.35
N ASP A 193 -0.67 -1.60 12.51
CA ASP A 193 -0.15 -1.48 11.13
C ASP A 193 -1.19 -0.86 10.18
N ASP A 194 -2.46 -0.83 10.60
CA ASP A 194 -3.60 -0.26 9.89
C ASP A 194 -4.00 1.13 10.45
N LEU A 195 -3.15 1.74 11.30
CA LEU A 195 -3.33 3.06 11.91
C LEU A 195 -2.38 4.09 11.29
N ALA A 196 -2.93 5.23 10.89
CA ALA A 196 -2.18 6.41 10.47
C ALA A 196 -2.60 7.60 11.35
N LEU A 197 -1.76 7.96 12.31
CA LEU A 197 -1.97 9.09 13.22
C LEU A 197 -1.36 10.36 12.60
N SER A 198 -2.05 11.51 12.84
CA SER A 198 -1.66 12.85 12.40
C SER A 198 -0.74 13.52 13.41
#